data_d5674f062102cdeb9a5d2e9ccfffd2f4
#
_entry.id   d5674f062102cdeb9a5d2e9ccfffd2f4
#
_cell.length_a   1.000
_cell.length_b   1.000
_cell.length_c   1.000
_cell.angle_alpha   90.00
_cell.angle_beta   90.00
_cell.angle_gamma   90.00
#
_symmetry.space_group_name_H-M   'P 1'
#
loop_
_entity.id
_entity.type
_entity.pdbx_description
1 polymer ?
#
loop_
_entity_poly.entity_id
_entity_poly.type
_entity_poly.pdbx_seq_one_letter_code
_entity_poly.pdbx_strand_id
1 'polypeptide(L)'
;MAFTTRRRVEFRDTDAAGIAHFSAFFFWMESVEHELLRAAGIAVVDRDGDGQEVSWPRVSASCDYTSAVRFGDEMEIVAGIASIGRTSLTYGFRFTHEGRPVAEGLIVAVRCLMHPGRKPQPVAIPTELLDRLAPYRLPDAPAGPA
;
A
#
# COMPACT_ATOMS: atom_id res chain seq x y z
N MET A 1 4.97 -11.92 -9.23
CA MET A 1 3.69 -11.54 -9.90
C MET A 1 3.06 -10.41 -9.12
N ALA A 2 2.69 -9.33 -9.79
CA ALA A 2 2.07 -8.19 -9.11
C ALA A 2 0.59 -8.45 -8.84
N PHE A 3 0.05 -7.76 -7.86
CA PHE A 3 -1.38 -7.76 -7.56
C PHE A 3 -2.07 -6.68 -8.38
N THR A 4 -3.15 -7.01 -9.08
CA THR A 4 -3.89 -6.07 -9.93
C THR A 4 -5.33 -6.00 -9.47
N THR A 5 -5.86 -4.79 -9.35
CA THR A 5 -7.24 -4.53 -9.00
C THR A 5 -7.72 -3.25 -9.67
N ARG A 6 -8.96 -2.86 -9.43
CA ARG A 6 -9.56 -1.67 -10.05
C ARG A 6 -10.26 -0.81 -9.00
N ARG A 7 -10.33 0.48 -9.28
CA ARG A 7 -11.11 1.44 -8.50
C ARG A 7 -11.79 2.43 -9.43
N ARG A 8 -13.04 2.73 -9.14
CA ARG A 8 -13.78 3.78 -9.83
C ARG A 8 -13.64 5.09 -9.06
N VAL A 9 -13.43 6.17 -9.77
CA VAL A 9 -13.44 7.52 -9.17
C VAL A 9 -14.89 7.87 -8.84
N GLU A 10 -15.17 8.00 -7.54
CA GLU A 10 -16.49 8.37 -7.04
C GLU A 10 -16.58 9.89 -6.86
N PHE A 11 -17.79 10.43 -6.74
CA PHE A 11 -17.98 11.88 -6.58
C PHE A 11 -17.20 12.43 -5.38
N ARG A 12 -17.22 11.70 -4.26
CA ARG A 12 -16.48 12.07 -3.04
C ARG A 12 -14.97 12.14 -3.22
N ASP A 13 -14.43 11.49 -4.25
CA ASP A 13 -12.98 11.45 -4.53
C ASP A 13 -12.53 12.68 -5.31
N THR A 14 -13.47 13.50 -5.81
CA THR A 14 -13.17 14.64 -6.67
C THR A 14 -13.10 15.94 -5.90
N ASP A 15 -12.51 16.95 -6.53
CA ASP A 15 -12.38 18.30 -5.98
C ASP A 15 -13.11 19.33 -6.86
N ALA A 16 -12.96 20.60 -6.52
CA ALA A 16 -13.62 21.69 -7.23
C ALA A 16 -13.16 21.84 -8.70
N ALA A 17 -12.00 21.27 -9.05
CA ALA A 17 -11.53 21.26 -10.43
C ALA A 17 -12.16 20.12 -11.27
N GLY A 18 -12.97 19.26 -10.66
CA GLY A 18 -13.65 18.15 -11.32
C GLY A 18 -12.75 16.94 -11.60
N ILE A 19 -11.61 16.86 -10.94
CA ILE A 19 -10.68 15.74 -11.03
C ILE A 19 -10.53 15.08 -9.67
N ALA A 20 -9.97 13.87 -9.65
CA ALA A 20 -9.66 13.21 -8.38
C ALA A 20 -8.75 14.08 -7.52
N HIS A 21 -9.16 14.29 -6.26
CA HIS A 21 -8.37 15.04 -5.31
C HIS A 21 -7.06 14.29 -5.03
N PHE A 22 -5.96 15.02 -4.89
CA PHE A 22 -4.65 14.38 -4.69
C PHE A 22 -4.62 13.42 -3.51
N SER A 23 -5.39 13.69 -2.45
CA SER A 23 -5.44 12.84 -1.26
C SER A 23 -6.18 11.53 -1.49
N ALA A 24 -7.06 11.44 -2.48
CA ALA A 24 -7.84 10.23 -2.76
C ALA A 24 -6.92 9.04 -3.09
N PHE A 25 -5.79 9.31 -3.74
CA PHE A 25 -4.83 8.26 -4.09
C PHE A 25 -4.27 7.55 -2.86
N PHE A 26 -4.10 8.24 -1.75
CA PHE A 26 -3.61 7.63 -0.51
C PHE A 26 -4.62 6.65 0.08
N PHE A 27 -5.90 6.96 0.04
CA PHE A 27 -6.95 6.03 0.46
C PHE A 27 -7.04 4.82 -0.47
N TRP A 28 -6.89 5.02 -1.78
CA TRP A 28 -6.86 3.91 -2.73
C TRP A 28 -5.64 3.03 -2.50
N MET A 29 -4.46 3.61 -2.29
CA MET A 29 -3.26 2.82 -1.99
C MET A 29 -3.45 1.96 -0.75
N GLU A 30 -4.00 2.51 0.33
CA GLU A 30 -4.25 1.74 1.54
C GLU A 30 -5.25 0.60 1.30
N SER A 31 -6.37 0.88 0.65
CA SER A 31 -7.37 -0.15 0.39
C SER A 31 -6.85 -1.26 -0.52
N VAL A 32 -6.01 -0.91 -1.48
CA VAL A 32 -5.38 -1.89 -2.38
C VAL A 32 -4.33 -2.71 -1.64
N GLU A 33 -3.54 -2.10 -0.77
CA GLU A 33 -2.61 -2.80 0.12
C GLU A 33 -3.34 -3.85 0.96
N HIS A 34 -4.47 -3.46 1.58
CA HIS A 34 -5.26 -4.39 2.38
C HIS A 34 -5.83 -5.54 1.54
N GLU A 35 -6.23 -5.25 0.32
CA GLU A 35 -6.71 -6.28 -0.61
C GLU A 35 -5.60 -7.26 -0.97
N LEU A 36 -4.39 -6.76 -1.23
CA LEU A 36 -3.20 -7.58 -1.48
C LEU A 36 -2.88 -8.46 -0.26
N LEU A 37 -2.88 -7.89 0.94
CA LEU A 37 -2.61 -8.64 2.16
C LEU A 37 -3.64 -9.75 2.37
N ARG A 38 -4.92 -9.48 2.14
CA ARG A 38 -5.95 -10.52 2.19
C ARG A 38 -5.72 -11.62 1.17
N ALA A 39 -5.32 -11.26 -0.05
CA ALA A 39 -4.98 -12.24 -1.10
C ALA A 39 -3.77 -13.09 -0.69
N ALA A 40 -2.82 -12.53 0.04
CA ALA A 40 -1.66 -13.24 0.56
C ALA A 40 -1.97 -14.05 1.84
N GLY A 41 -3.20 -13.97 2.36
CA GLY A 41 -3.60 -14.64 3.59
C GLY A 41 -3.02 -13.99 4.86
N ILE A 42 -2.76 -12.70 4.81
CA ILE A 42 -2.19 -11.93 5.93
C ILE A 42 -3.25 -11.00 6.50
N ALA A 43 -3.44 -11.07 7.83
CA ALA A 43 -4.37 -10.17 8.51
C ALA A 43 -3.75 -8.78 8.65
N VAL A 44 -4.55 -7.73 8.40
CA VAL A 44 -4.14 -6.34 8.58
C VAL A 44 -3.96 -6.01 10.05
N VAL A 45 -4.88 -6.51 10.88
CA VAL A 45 -4.82 -6.39 12.33
C VAL A 45 -4.57 -7.79 12.88
N ASP A 46 -3.50 -7.96 13.65
CA ASP A 46 -3.06 -9.27 14.09
C ASP A 46 -2.51 -9.22 15.52
N ARG A 47 -2.25 -10.40 16.07
CA ARG A 47 -1.56 -10.59 17.34
C ARG A 47 -0.39 -11.54 17.15
N ASP A 48 0.68 -11.32 17.89
CA ASP A 48 1.81 -12.25 17.89
C ASP A 48 1.51 -13.51 18.72
N GLY A 49 2.49 -14.42 18.81
CA GLY A 49 2.35 -15.66 19.56
C GLY A 49 2.07 -15.48 21.05
N ASP A 50 2.39 -14.31 21.62
CA ASP A 50 2.14 -13.95 23.01
C ASP A 50 0.84 -13.16 23.19
N GLY A 51 0.05 -13.01 22.13
CA GLY A 51 -1.23 -12.29 22.16
C GLY A 51 -1.11 -10.78 22.12
N GLN A 52 0.08 -10.22 21.86
CA GLN A 52 0.27 -8.78 21.74
C GLN A 52 -0.19 -8.28 20.39
N GLU A 53 -0.80 -7.10 20.37
CA GLU A 53 -1.27 -6.48 19.13
C GLU A 53 -0.09 -6.10 18.24
N VAL A 54 -0.17 -6.49 16.98
CA VAL A 54 0.79 -6.16 15.93
C VAL A 54 0.10 -5.23 14.93
N SER A 55 0.75 -4.15 14.58
CA SER A 55 0.26 -3.21 13.58
C SER A 55 1.39 -2.75 12.67
N TRP A 56 1.04 -1.96 11.66
CA TRP A 56 1.96 -1.50 10.63
C TRP A 56 1.88 0.03 10.49
N PRO A 57 2.39 0.79 11.47
CA PRO A 57 2.45 2.25 11.34
C PRO A 57 3.16 2.66 10.05
N ARG A 58 2.62 3.72 9.42
CA ARG A 58 3.23 4.29 8.22
C ARG A 58 4.33 5.26 8.62
N VAL A 59 5.49 5.14 7.99
CA VAL A 59 6.61 6.05 8.22
C VAL A 59 6.86 6.95 7.01
N SER A 60 6.34 6.59 5.84
CA SER A 60 6.43 7.39 4.62
C SER A 60 5.28 7.05 3.69
N ALA A 61 4.75 8.07 3.02
CA ALA A 61 3.75 7.90 1.97
C ALA A 61 3.98 8.99 0.94
N SER A 62 4.06 8.61 -0.34
CA SER A 62 4.27 9.54 -1.44
C SER A 62 3.48 9.13 -2.66
N CYS A 63 3.14 10.10 -3.48
CA CYS A 63 2.45 9.86 -4.75
C CYS A 63 2.85 10.94 -5.75
N ASP A 64 3.24 10.50 -6.95
CA ASP A 64 3.54 11.37 -8.06
C ASP A 64 2.42 11.26 -9.09
N TYR A 65 1.92 12.40 -9.56
CA TYR A 65 0.75 12.48 -10.43
C TYR A 65 1.18 12.85 -11.85
N THR A 66 0.78 12.02 -12.82
CA THR A 66 1.13 12.18 -14.23
C THR A 66 -0.02 12.77 -15.02
N SER A 67 -1.25 12.31 -14.76
CA SER A 67 -2.45 12.79 -15.45
C SER A 67 -3.67 12.69 -14.56
N ALA A 68 -4.71 13.45 -14.90
CA ALA A 68 -5.94 13.52 -14.11
C ALA A 68 -6.93 12.41 -14.47
N VAL A 69 -7.73 12.02 -13.51
CA VAL A 69 -8.93 11.20 -13.70
C VAL A 69 -10.13 11.92 -13.12
N ARG A 70 -11.31 11.62 -13.65
CA ARG A 70 -12.57 12.32 -13.35
C ARG A 70 -13.60 11.36 -12.77
N PHE A 71 -14.64 11.92 -12.21
CA PHE A 71 -15.80 11.15 -11.73
C PHE A 71 -16.25 10.13 -12.78
N GLY A 72 -16.41 8.89 -12.34
CA GLY A 72 -16.86 7.79 -13.20
C GLY A 72 -15.75 7.04 -13.92
N ASP A 73 -14.54 7.59 -13.98
CA ASP A 73 -13.42 6.88 -14.58
C ASP A 73 -13.03 5.67 -13.73
N GLU A 74 -12.68 4.57 -14.38
CA GLU A 74 -12.17 3.38 -13.71
C GLU A 74 -10.67 3.27 -13.95
N MET A 75 -9.92 3.11 -12.87
CA MET A 75 -8.47 2.92 -12.94
C MET A 75 -8.10 1.47 -12.68
N GLU A 76 -7.10 0.98 -13.39
CA GLU A 76 -6.39 -0.23 -13.04
C GLU A 76 -5.24 0.14 -12.11
N ILE A 77 -5.08 -0.63 -11.02
CA ILE A 77 -4.03 -0.40 -10.04
C ILE A 77 -3.21 -1.68 -9.92
N VAL A 78 -1.92 -1.57 -10.21
CA VAL A 78 -0.95 -2.64 -10.02
C VAL A 78 -0.20 -2.34 -8.74
N ALA A 79 -0.17 -3.29 -7.82
CA ALA A 79 0.49 -3.13 -6.54
C ALA A 79 1.41 -4.31 -6.24
N GLY A 80 2.41 -4.08 -5.43
CA GLY A 80 3.31 -5.13 -4.99
C GLY A 80 4.31 -4.63 -3.96
N ILE A 81 5.21 -5.52 -3.58
CA ILE A 81 6.25 -5.21 -2.62
C ILE A 81 7.48 -4.70 -3.37
N ALA A 82 7.77 -3.43 -3.16
CA ALA A 82 8.89 -2.75 -3.79
C ALA A 82 10.21 -3.03 -3.06
N SER A 83 10.18 -3.13 -1.73
CA SER A 83 11.38 -3.34 -0.92
C SER A 83 11.01 -3.98 0.41
N ILE A 84 11.94 -4.76 0.96
CA ILE A 84 11.77 -5.43 2.25
C ILE A 84 12.98 -5.11 3.12
N GLY A 85 12.74 -4.48 4.27
CA GLY A 85 13.74 -4.30 5.32
C GLY A 85 13.55 -5.34 6.43
N ARG A 86 14.35 -5.26 7.46
CA ARG A 86 14.21 -6.18 8.61
C ARG A 86 12.87 -6.04 9.32
N THR A 87 12.41 -4.79 9.46
CA THR A 87 11.16 -4.45 10.16
C THR A 87 10.15 -3.74 9.26
N SER A 88 10.51 -3.44 8.00
CA SER A 88 9.71 -2.58 7.12
C SER A 88 9.37 -3.24 5.79
N LEU A 89 8.23 -2.84 5.25
CA LEU A 89 7.81 -3.16 3.89
C LEU A 89 7.57 -1.85 3.14
N THR A 90 8.03 -1.80 1.90
CA THR A 90 7.67 -0.72 0.98
C THR A 90 6.74 -1.28 -0.09
N TYR A 91 5.53 -0.75 -0.15
CA TYR A 91 4.56 -1.08 -1.18
C TYR A 91 4.68 -0.09 -2.34
N GLY A 92 4.65 -0.60 -3.56
CA GLY A 92 4.60 0.21 -4.77
C GLY A 92 3.25 0.09 -5.46
N PHE A 93 2.78 1.20 -6.02
CA PHE A 93 1.48 1.29 -6.69
C PHE A 93 1.62 2.03 -8.01
N ARG A 94 0.98 1.50 -9.05
CA ARG A 94 0.89 2.16 -10.35
C ARG A 94 -0.57 2.23 -10.78
N PHE A 95 -1.02 3.45 -11.06
CA PHE A 95 -2.39 3.73 -11.48
C PHE A 95 -2.42 4.04 -12.98
N THR A 96 -3.30 3.37 -13.72
CA THR A 96 -3.53 3.66 -15.14
C THR A 96 -5.02 3.77 -15.41
N HIS A 97 -5.39 4.58 -16.41
CA HIS A 97 -6.75 4.68 -16.92
C HIS A 97 -6.69 4.50 -18.43
N GLU A 98 -7.36 3.43 -18.91
CA GLU A 98 -7.37 3.08 -20.34
C GLU A 98 -5.95 3.06 -20.94
N GLY A 99 -5.00 2.46 -20.21
CA GLY A 99 -3.60 2.37 -20.61
C GLY A 99 -2.77 3.63 -20.41
N ARG A 100 -3.36 4.75 -20.01
CA ARG A 100 -2.67 6.02 -19.77
C ARG A 100 -2.15 6.07 -18.35
N PRO A 101 -0.86 6.40 -18.12
CA PRO A 101 -0.35 6.56 -16.76
C PRO A 101 -1.07 7.70 -16.03
N VAL A 102 -1.48 7.45 -14.80
CA VAL A 102 -2.18 8.41 -13.94
C VAL A 102 -1.33 8.83 -12.75
N ALA A 103 -0.80 7.87 -12.00
CA ALA A 103 0.00 8.15 -10.81
C ALA A 103 0.85 6.95 -10.43
N GLU A 104 1.88 7.20 -9.64
CA GLU A 104 2.70 6.17 -9.00
C GLU A 104 2.90 6.56 -7.53
N GLY A 105 2.79 5.58 -6.65
CA GLY A 105 2.93 5.84 -5.22
C GLY A 105 3.75 4.81 -4.48
N LEU A 106 4.24 5.21 -3.31
CA LEU A 106 4.98 4.35 -2.40
C LEU A 106 4.44 4.56 -0.98
N ILE A 107 4.31 3.46 -0.24
CA ILE A 107 4.01 3.49 1.20
C ILE A 107 5.02 2.63 1.92
N VAL A 108 5.67 3.18 2.94
CA VAL A 108 6.57 2.45 3.82
C VAL A 108 5.88 2.22 5.15
N ALA A 109 5.75 0.95 5.53
CA ALA A 109 5.14 0.54 6.79
C ALA A 109 6.16 -0.24 7.62
N VAL A 110 6.17 -0.03 8.93
CA VAL A 110 7.06 -0.72 9.87
C VAL A 110 6.22 -1.65 10.74
N ARG A 111 6.63 -2.91 10.83
CA ARG A 111 5.95 -3.88 11.71
C ARG A 111 6.29 -3.56 13.16
N CYS A 112 5.25 -3.33 13.96
CA CYS A 112 5.43 -2.93 15.36
C CYS A 112 4.53 -3.73 16.30
N LEU A 113 5.07 -4.02 17.49
CA LEU A 113 4.23 -4.36 18.65
C LEU A 113 3.63 -3.06 19.18
N MET A 114 2.34 -3.11 19.48
CA MET A 114 1.60 -1.95 19.98
C MET A 114 1.39 -2.09 21.47
N HIS A 115 1.86 -1.09 22.23
CA HIS A 115 1.71 -1.05 23.68
C HIS A 115 0.90 0.20 24.05
N PRO A 116 -0.23 0.06 24.78
CA PRO A 116 -1.00 1.22 25.22
C PRO A 116 -0.13 2.24 25.97
N GLY A 117 -0.20 3.51 25.57
CA GLY A 117 0.54 4.59 26.23
C GLY A 117 2.05 4.61 25.95
N ARG A 118 2.56 3.78 25.06
CA ARG A 118 3.98 3.71 24.68
C ARG A 118 4.15 3.86 23.18
N LYS A 119 5.37 4.19 22.75
CA LYS A 119 5.71 4.21 21.34
C LYS A 119 5.61 2.79 20.75
N PRO A 120 5.13 2.64 19.51
CA PRO A 120 5.18 1.37 18.82
C PRO A 120 6.62 0.83 18.80
N GLN A 121 6.78 -0.46 19.04
CA GLN A 121 8.08 -1.13 19.05
C GLN A 121 8.32 -1.87 17.76
N PRO A 122 9.27 -1.43 16.90
CA PRO A 122 9.61 -2.16 15.68
C PRO A 122 10.07 -3.58 15.97
N VAL A 123 9.57 -4.53 15.20
CA VAL A 123 9.93 -5.94 15.32
C VAL A 123 10.18 -6.55 13.95
N ALA A 124 11.03 -7.58 13.91
CA ALA A 124 11.37 -8.25 12.66
C ALA A 124 10.13 -8.87 12.00
N ILE A 125 10.12 -8.85 10.68
CA ILE A 125 9.05 -9.48 9.90
C ILE A 125 9.30 -10.99 9.89
N PRO A 126 8.32 -11.81 10.35
CA PRO A 126 8.50 -13.26 10.35
C PRO A 126 8.69 -13.82 8.94
N THR A 127 9.50 -14.87 8.82
CA THR A 127 9.74 -15.55 7.55
C THR A 127 8.44 -16.02 6.90
N GLU A 128 7.47 -16.47 7.69
CA GLU A 128 6.17 -16.89 7.20
C GLU A 128 5.47 -15.79 6.40
N LEU A 129 5.50 -14.55 6.88
CA LEU A 129 4.92 -13.42 6.17
C LEU A 129 5.69 -13.12 4.89
N LEU A 130 7.02 -13.17 4.95
CA LEU A 130 7.87 -12.95 3.78
C LEU A 130 7.59 -13.97 2.69
N ASP A 131 7.40 -15.23 3.06
CA ASP A 131 7.07 -16.30 2.11
C ASP A 131 5.70 -16.04 1.44
N ARG A 132 4.72 -15.57 2.19
CA ARG A 132 3.40 -15.23 1.65
C ARG A 132 3.44 -14.02 0.72
N LEU A 133 4.34 -13.08 0.96
CA LEU A 133 4.50 -11.87 0.15
C LEU A 133 5.40 -12.08 -1.07
N ALA A 134 6.19 -13.13 -1.10
CA ALA A 134 7.15 -13.39 -2.18
C ALA A 134 6.53 -13.35 -3.59
N PRO A 135 5.32 -13.90 -3.84
CA PRO A 135 4.70 -13.82 -5.16
C PRO A 135 4.37 -12.40 -5.62
N TYR A 136 4.31 -11.45 -4.70
CA TYR A 136 3.89 -10.06 -4.97
C TYR A 136 5.07 -9.09 -5.05
N ARG A 137 6.31 -9.60 -5.09
CA ARG A 137 7.49 -8.75 -5.28
C ARG A 137 7.47 -8.10 -6.67
N LEU A 138 7.73 -6.80 -6.70
CA LEU A 138 7.85 -6.04 -7.94
C LEU A 138 9.28 -6.21 -8.49
N PRO A 139 9.47 -6.57 -9.77
CA PRO A 139 10.81 -6.88 -10.32
C PRO A 139 11.72 -5.66 -10.44
N ASP A 140 11.17 -4.46 -10.70
CA ASP A 140 11.93 -3.26 -11.03
C ASP A 140 11.63 -2.11 -10.06
N ALA A 141 11.37 -2.44 -8.80
CA ALA A 141 11.10 -1.40 -7.83
C ALA A 141 12.38 -0.60 -7.54
N PRO A 142 12.32 0.74 -7.54
CA PRO A 142 13.44 1.52 -7.04
C PRO A 142 13.72 1.12 -5.60
N ALA A 143 15.00 1.06 -5.23
CA ALA A 143 15.37 0.83 -3.85
C ALA A 143 14.69 1.91 -3.01
N GLY A 144 13.83 1.49 -2.08
CA GLY A 144 13.21 2.43 -1.16
C GLY A 144 14.27 3.16 -0.34
N PRO A 145 13.90 4.28 0.27
CA PRO A 145 14.84 4.96 1.17
C PRO A 145 15.29 3.99 2.25
N ALA A 146 16.60 3.97 2.46
CA ALA A 146 17.24 3.08 3.42
C ALA A 146 16.73 3.29 4.85
#